data_4c30ce538e38787395c72061916c8001
#
_entry.id   4c30ce538e38787395c72061916c8001
#
_cell.length_a   1.000
_cell.length_b   1.000
_cell.length_c   1.000
_cell.angle_alpha   90.00
_cell.angle_beta   90.00
_cell.angle_gamma   90.00
#
_symmetry.space_group_name_H-M   'P 1'
#
loop_
_entity.id
_entity.type
_entity.pdbx_description
1 polymer ?
#
loop_
_entity_poly.entity_id
_entity_poly.type
_entity_poly.pdbx_seq_one_letter_code
_entity_poly.pdbx_strand_id
1 'polypeptide(L)'
;MTKPALNYINCPDANGGHRMAYWQWGQPDSGHVVVCAHGLSRQGRDFDVLAQALCEQAKGDLRVICPDVAGRGESDWLKDPMAYQLPGYAADMLALLQQLQAQAAVVTLDWVGTSMGGLIGIILCGQPGLPLPVSVRKLVLNDVGPAIEWQALERIGAYLGQSGLFSSVQDAADAMWAVSAGFGPHTPEQWLALSQPMVRPVLGDAESTWRLHYDPALALPFKQATQEATQQGAVMLWQLYDNIHAQTLLLRGMSSDLLSAGTAQAMTQRGPHARLVEFAGVGHAPTLVTGEQVAAVTGFLLG
;
A
#
# COMPACT_ATOMS: atom_id res chain seq x y z
N MET A 1 -18.23 -14.57 -3.77
CA MET A 1 -16.90 -13.96 -3.61
C MET A 1 -15.98 -14.99 -2.95
N THR A 2 -14.88 -15.36 -3.57
CA THR A 2 -13.86 -16.21 -2.96
C THR A 2 -13.17 -15.41 -1.86
N LYS A 3 -13.09 -15.98 -0.64
CA LYS A 3 -12.34 -15.36 0.46
C LYS A 3 -10.85 -15.54 0.21
N PRO A 4 -10.01 -14.54 0.53
CA PRO A 4 -8.56 -14.70 0.43
C PRO A 4 -8.04 -15.70 1.47
N ALA A 5 -6.93 -16.35 1.15
CA ALA A 5 -6.15 -17.12 2.11
C ALA A 5 -5.19 -16.21 2.87
N LEU A 6 -5.15 -16.33 4.20
CA LEU A 6 -4.18 -15.65 5.04
C LEU A 6 -2.94 -16.53 5.20
N ASN A 7 -1.80 -15.95 4.91
CA ASN A 7 -0.50 -16.60 4.96
C ASN A 7 0.50 -15.73 5.72
N TYR A 8 1.66 -16.30 6.08
CA TYR A 8 2.71 -15.61 6.84
C TYR A 8 4.09 -15.93 6.30
N ILE A 9 5.00 -14.96 6.44
CA ILE A 9 6.44 -15.15 6.26
C ILE A 9 7.18 -14.64 7.49
N ASN A 10 8.42 -15.12 7.66
CA ASN A 10 9.33 -14.55 8.63
C ASN A 10 10.28 -13.58 7.91
N CYS A 11 10.28 -12.33 8.36
CA CYS A 11 11.15 -11.27 7.87
C CYS A 11 12.34 -11.13 8.86
N PRO A 12 13.59 -11.18 8.40
CA PRO A 12 14.74 -10.95 9.26
C PRO A 12 14.85 -9.48 9.64
N ASP A 13 15.17 -9.18 10.89
CA ASP A 13 15.51 -7.85 11.37
C ASP A 13 16.64 -7.93 12.43
N ALA A 14 17.13 -6.76 12.88
CA ALA A 14 18.19 -6.68 13.88
C ALA A 14 17.77 -7.20 15.27
N ASN A 15 16.47 -7.41 15.53
CA ASN A 15 15.89 -7.80 16.82
C ASN A 15 15.41 -9.26 16.88
N GLY A 16 15.84 -10.09 15.91
CA GLY A 16 15.50 -11.51 15.84
C GLY A 16 14.35 -11.84 14.90
N GLY A 17 13.96 -10.89 14.07
CA GLY A 17 12.92 -11.03 13.06
C GLY A 17 11.52 -10.77 13.58
N HIS A 18 10.61 -10.65 12.63
CA HIS A 18 9.17 -10.49 12.83
C HIS A 18 8.40 -11.25 11.76
N ARG A 19 7.14 -11.54 12.04
CA ARG A 19 6.26 -12.23 11.13
C ARG A 19 5.44 -11.20 10.34
N MET A 20 5.45 -11.31 9.02
CA MET A 20 4.61 -10.51 8.12
C MET A 20 3.50 -11.39 7.54
N ALA A 21 2.26 -10.91 7.65
CA ALA A 21 1.08 -11.52 7.05
C ALA A 21 0.90 -11.06 5.61
N TYR A 22 0.27 -11.91 4.79
CA TYR A 22 -0.22 -11.52 3.48
C TYR A 22 -1.50 -12.28 3.12
N TRP A 23 -2.38 -11.59 2.42
CA TRP A 23 -3.62 -12.13 1.89
C TRP A 23 -3.41 -12.53 0.43
N GLN A 24 -3.92 -13.69 0.05
CA GLN A 24 -3.75 -14.23 -1.30
C GLN A 24 -5.08 -14.56 -1.94
N TRP A 25 -5.27 -14.10 -3.17
CA TRP A 25 -6.37 -14.44 -4.08
C TRP A 25 -5.83 -15.18 -5.30
N GLY A 26 -6.72 -15.88 -6.01
CA GLY A 26 -6.41 -16.58 -7.26
C GLY A 26 -5.71 -17.91 -7.05
N GLN A 27 -4.96 -18.35 -8.07
CA GLN A 27 -4.30 -19.65 -8.08
C GLN A 27 -2.96 -19.61 -7.35
N PRO A 28 -2.75 -20.45 -6.31
CA PRO A 28 -1.52 -20.37 -5.50
C PRO A 28 -0.22 -20.69 -6.25
N ASP A 29 -0.30 -21.41 -7.36
CA ASP A 29 0.82 -21.85 -8.20
C ASP A 29 0.96 -21.08 -9.51
N SER A 30 0.09 -20.07 -9.77
CA SER A 30 0.25 -19.22 -10.96
C SER A 30 1.60 -18.50 -10.96
N GLY A 31 2.29 -18.57 -12.11
CA GLY A 31 3.54 -17.83 -12.34
C GLY A 31 3.36 -16.32 -12.50
N HIS A 32 2.14 -15.83 -12.68
CA HIS A 32 1.85 -14.40 -12.73
C HIS A 32 1.42 -13.89 -11.36
N VAL A 33 2.25 -13.06 -10.75
CA VAL A 33 2.06 -12.48 -9.42
C VAL A 33 1.80 -10.98 -9.53
N VAL A 34 0.74 -10.51 -8.88
CA VAL A 34 0.50 -9.08 -8.64
C VAL A 34 0.61 -8.83 -7.15
N VAL A 35 1.55 -7.99 -6.73
CA VAL A 35 1.65 -7.54 -5.34
C VAL A 35 0.93 -6.21 -5.19
N CYS A 36 0.03 -6.12 -4.20
CA CYS A 36 -0.71 -4.91 -3.87
C CYS A 36 -0.31 -4.42 -2.48
N ALA A 37 0.52 -3.37 -2.40
CA ALA A 37 1.03 -2.80 -1.15
C ALA A 37 0.26 -1.54 -0.74
N HIS A 38 -0.21 -1.51 0.50
CA HIS A 38 -1.12 -0.49 1.04
C HIS A 38 -0.43 0.79 1.52
N GLY A 39 -1.24 1.80 1.84
CA GLY A 39 -0.80 3.07 2.44
C GLY A 39 -0.41 2.96 3.91
N LEU A 40 0.12 4.04 4.47
CA LEU A 40 0.84 4.10 5.77
C LEU A 40 0.11 3.43 6.94
N SER A 41 -1.16 3.74 7.18
CA SER A 41 -1.96 3.22 8.30
C SER A 41 -3.00 2.19 7.86
N ARG A 42 -2.94 1.74 6.61
CA ARG A 42 -3.88 0.79 6.00
C ARG A 42 -3.34 -0.64 6.06
N GLN A 43 -3.97 -1.58 5.36
CA GLN A 43 -3.58 -3.00 5.33
C GLN A 43 -3.98 -3.66 4.00
N GLY A 44 -3.58 -4.91 3.79
CA GLY A 44 -3.77 -5.64 2.55
C GLY A 44 -5.21 -5.80 2.10
N ARG A 45 -6.19 -5.79 3.04
CA ARG A 45 -7.62 -5.93 2.72
C ARG A 45 -8.23 -4.70 2.03
N ASP A 46 -7.48 -3.60 1.91
CA ASP A 46 -7.88 -2.46 1.07
C ASP A 46 -8.04 -2.84 -0.40
N PHE A 47 -7.35 -3.87 -0.82
CA PHE A 47 -7.34 -4.34 -2.21
C PHE A 47 -8.35 -5.44 -2.52
N ASP A 48 -9.27 -5.77 -1.61
CA ASP A 48 -10.23 -6.87 -1.80
C ASP A 48 -10.99 -6.77 -3.14
N VAL A 49 -11.52 -5.59 -3.45
CA VAL A 49 -12.28 -5.34 -4.69
C VAL A 49 -11.39 -5.47 -5.92
N LEU A 50 -10.22 -4.85 -5.89
CA LEU A 50 -9.26 -4.90 -6.99
C LEU A 50 -8.73 -6.33 -7.22
N ALA A 51 -8.37 -7.04 -6.13
CA ALA A 51 -7.84 -8.40 -6.21
C ALA A 51 -8.86 -9.38 -6.81
N GLN A 52 -10.13 -9.26 -6.43
CA GLN A 52 -11.21 -10.07 -7.01
C GLN A 52 -11.37 -9.76 -8.49
N ALA A 53 -11.43 -8.48 -8.88
CA ALA A 53 -11.57 -8.07 -10.27
C ALA A 53 -10.40 -8.55 -11.13
N LEU A 54 -9.16 -8.48 -10.64
CA LEU A 54 -7.98 -9.01 -11.32
C LEU A 54 -8.09 -10.52 -11.55
N CYS A 55 -8.44 -11.28 -10.51
CA CYS A 55 -8.59 -12.74 -10.63
C CYS A 55 -9.71 -13.14 -11.59
N GLU A 56 -10.85 -12.43 -11.56
CA GLU A 56 -11.98 -12.68 -12.47
C GLU A 56 -11.61 -12.41 -13.92
N GLN A 57 -10.96 -11.26 -14.20
CA GLN A 57 -10.58 -10.88 -15.57
C GLN A 57 -9.43 -11.75 -16.13
N ALA A 58 -8.50 -12.16 -15.29
CA ALA A 58 -7.43 -13.10 -15.66
C ALA A 58 -7.90 -14.55 -15.77
N LYS A 59 -9.20 -14.83 -15.61
CA LYS A 59 -9.80 -16.19 -15.65
C LYS A 59 -9.11 -17.19 -14.70
N GLY A 60 -8.59 -16.69 -13.58
CA GLY A 60 -7.94 -17.47 -12.55
C GLY A 60 -6.44 -17.73 -12.75
N ASP A 61 -5.85 -17.42 -13.90
CA ASP A 61 -4.40 -17.59 -14.12
C ASP A 61 -3.59 -16.41 -13.57
N LEU A 62 -3.78 -16.14 -12.28
CA LEU A 62 -3.16 -15.06 -11.54
C LEU A 62 -3.16 -15.36 -10.05
N ARG A 63 -2.13 -14.96 -9.32
CA ARG A 63 -2.17 -14.82 -7.87
C ARG A 63 -1.93 -13.37 -7.46
N VAL A 64 -2.87 -12.81 -6.69
CA VAL A 64 -2.76 -11.47 -6.12
C VAL A 64 -2.35 -11.60 -4.67
N ILE A 65 -1.29 -10.90 -4.30
CA ILE A 65 -0.67 -10.93 -2.98
C ILE A 65 -0.79 -9.55 -2.35
N CYS A 66 -1.50 -9.46 -1.24
CA CYS A 66 -1.71 -8.20 -0.51
C CYS A 66 -1.09 -8.32 0.88
N PRO A 67 0.19 -7.92 1.06
CA PRO A 67 0.83 -7.95 2.36
C PRO A 67 0.21 -6.94 3.33
N ASP A 68 0.17 -7.32 4.60
CA ASP A 68 0.05 -6.39 5.71
C ASP A 68 1.47 -5.98 6.10
N VAL A 69 1.90 -4.78 5.76
CA VAL A 69 3.26 -4.30 6.08
C VAL A 69 3.45 -4.31 7.60
N ALA A 70 4.65 -4.63 8.09
CA ALA A 70 4.96 -4.72 9.51
C ALA A 70 4.30 -3.62 10.36
N GLY A 71 3.64 -4.01 11.45
CA GLY A 71 2.90 -3.11 12.33
C GLY A 71 1.44 -2.83 11.91
N ARG A 72 0.94 -3.46 10.83
CA ARG A 72 -0.46 -3.31 10.36
C ARG A 72 -1.11 -4.68 10.20
N GLY A 73 -2.45 -4.69 10.28
CA GLY A 73 -3.24 -5.89 10.07
C GLY A 73 -2.76 -7.06 10.94
N GLU A 74 -2.60 -8.22 10.32
CA GLU A 74 -2.21 -9.48 10.98
C GLU A 74 -0.69 -9.64 11.13
N SER A 75 0.11 -8.66 10.70
CA SER A 75 1.56 -8.65 10.87
C SER A 75 1.98 -8.29 12.28
N ASP A 76 3.14 -8.80 12.71
CA ASP A 76 3.72 -8.45 14.00
C ASP A 76 4.08 -6.97 14.08
N TRP A 77 4.03 -6.42 15.27
CA TRP A 77 4.55 -5.11 15.60
C TRP A 77 6.06 -5.19 15.81
N LEU A 78 6.80 -4.20 15.32
CA LEU A 78 8.26 -4.20 15.48
C LEU A 78 8.64 -3.86 16.91
N LYS A 79 9.67 -4.56 17.43
CA LYS A 79 10.21 -4.32 18.77
C LYS A 79 10.88 -2.94 18.89
N ASP A 80 11.49 -2.47 17.80
CA ASP A 80 12.04 -1.11 17.70
C ASP A 80 11.11 -0.27 16.81
N PRO A 81 10.35 0.67 17.36
CA PRO A 81 9.49 1.54 16.59
C PRO A 81 10.23 2.40 15.55
N MET A 82 11.51 2.68 15.77
CA MET A 82 12.31 3.46 14.82
C MET A 82 12.67 2.67 13.56
N ALA A 83 12.46 1.35 13.57
CA ALA A 83 12.63 0.49 12.39
C ALA A 83 11.45 0.58 11.39
N TYR A 84 10.35 1.26 11.72
CA TYR A 84 9.26 1.53 10.78
C TYR A 84 9.69 2.53 9.70
N GLN A 85 10.51 2.06 8.75
CA GLN A 85 11.15 2.85 7.71
C GLN A 85 11.04 2.16 6.34
N LEU A 86 11.02 2.95 5.27
CA LEU A 86 10.91 2.43 3.90
C LEU A 86 11.95 1.36 3.53
N PRO A 87 13.24 1.49 3.91
CA PRO A 87 14.22 0.44 3.61
C PRO A 87 13.89 -0.90 4.28
N GLY A 88 13.39 -0.89 5.52
CA GLY A 88 12.93 -2.08 6.22
C GLY A 88 11.76 -2.74 5.51
N TYR A 89 10.75 -1.94 5.14
CA TYR A 89 9.59 -2.43 4.39
C TYR A 89 9.99 -3.01 3.03
N ALA A 90 10.94 -2.40 2.32
CA ALA A 90 11.44 -2.94 1.06
C ALA A 90 12.16 -4.29 1.27
N ALA A 91 12.93 -4.45 2.37
CA ALA A 91 13.56 -5.72 2.72
C ALA A 91 12.52 -6.81 3.03
N ASP A 92 11.44 -6.48 3.73
CA ASP A 92 10.33 -7.41 4.00
C ASP A 92 9.66 -7.86 2.70
N MET A 93 9.45 -6.94 1.75
CA MET A 93 8.90 -7.29 0.43
C MET A 93 9.83 -8.19 -0.37
N LEU A 94 11.16 -7.99 -0.29
CA LEU A 94 12.12 -8.91 -0.91
C LEU A 94 12.03 -10.31 -0.30
N ALA A 95 11.93 -10.42 1.03
CA ALA A 95 11.73 -11.70 1.70
C ALA A 95 10.42 -12.37 1.25
N LEU A 96 9.33 -11.60 1.12
CA LEU A 96 8.05 -12.09 0.59
C LEU A 96 8.21 -12.64 -0.83
N LEU A 97 8.83 -11.89 -1.73
CA LEU A 97 9.01 -12.30 -3.13
C LEU A 97 9.88 -13.55 -3.24
N GLN A 98 10.91 -13.68 -2.42
CA GLN A 98 11.74 -14.90 -2.34
C GLN A 98 10.95 -16.11 -1.85
N GLN A 99 10.10 -15.93 -0.83
CA GLN A 99 9.20 -16.97 -0.33
C GLN A 99 8.20 -17.42 -1.41
N LEU A 100 7.59 -16.47 -2.12
CA LEU A 100 6.66 -16.77 -3.21
C LEU A 100 7.34 -17.54 -4.34
N GLN A 101 8.57 -17.15 -4.69
CA GLN A 101 9.40 -17.87 -5.69
C GLN A 101 9.73 -19.29 -5.25
N ALA A 102 9.98 -19.51 -3.95
CA ALA A 102 10.27 -20.84 -3.42
C ALA A 102 9.03 -21.75 -3.38
N GLN A 103 7.83 -21.17 -3.23
CA GLN A 103 6.56 -21.91 -3.25
C GLN A 103 6.14 -22.31 -4.66
N ALA A 104 6.19 -21.39 -5.59
CA ALA A 104 5.92 -21.61 -7.01
C ALA A 104 6.62 -20.54 -7.84
N ALA A 105 7.20 -20.93 -8.98
CA ALA A 105 7.99 -20.04 -9.82
C ALA A 105 7.24 -18.74 -10.18
N VAL A 106 7.86 -17.60 -9.89
CA VAL A 106 7.36 -16.28 -10.32
C VAL A 106 7.95 -15.99 -11.69
N VAL A 107 7.11 -15.97 -12.72
CA VAL A 107 7.48 -15.73 -14.12
C VAL A 107 7.21 -14.29 -14.51
N THR A 108 6.11 -13.73 -14.00
CA THR A 108 5.69 -12.36 -14.23
C THR A 108 5.37 -11.72 -12.89
N LEU A 109 5.94 -10.55 -12.64
CA LEU A 109 5.71 -9.77 -11.44
C LEU A 109 5.20 -8.38 -11.80
N ASP A 110 4.03 -8.04 -11.27
CA ASP A 110 3.46 -6.70 -11.34
C ASP A 110 3.29 -6.13 -9.92
N TRP A 111 3.32 -4.82 -9.80
CA TRP A 111 3.22 -4.12 -8.52
C TRP A 111 2.14 -3.04 -8.55
N VAL A 112 1.30 -3.01 -7.54
CA VAL A 112 0.35 -1.92 -7.26
C VAL A 112 0.67 -1.37 -5.88
N GLY A 113 1.05 -0.11 -5.80
CA GLY A 113 1.38 0.52 -4.53
C GLY A 113 0.58 1.79 -4.27
N THR A 114 -0.17 1.83 -3.17
CA THR A 114 -0.86 3.04 -2.72
C THR A 114 0.03 3.80 -1.74
N SER A 115 0.29 5.10 -2.00
CA SER A 115 1.02 5.96 -1.06
C SER A 115 2.34 5.30 -0.63
N MET A 116 2.54 4.97 0.65
CA MET A 116 3.72 4.23 1.15
C MET A 116 4.03 2.97 0.31
N GLY A 117 3.03 2.19 -0.09
CA GLY A 117 3.22 1.01 -0.94
C GLY A 117 3.79 1.34 -2.32
N GLY A 118 3.49 2.53 -2.84
CA GLY A 118 4.10 3.05 -4.07
C GLY A 118 5.55 3.47 -3.88
N LEU A 119 5.90 4.07 -2.73
CA LEU A 119 7.30 4.39 -2.39
C LEU A 119 8.14 3.12 -2.28
N ILE A 120 7.60 2.06 -1.67
CA ILE A 120 8.24 0.74 -1.64
C ILE A 120 8.45 0.24 -3.08
N GLY A 121 7.43 0.36 -3.95
CA GLY A 121 7.52 0.01 -5.36
C GLY A 121 8.61 0.79 -6.12
N ILE A 122 8.75 2.09 -5.87
CA ILE A 122 9.84 2.92 -6.44
C ILE A 122 11.21 2.37 -6.03
N ILE A 123 11.38 2.00 -4.74
CA ILE A 123 12.65 1.43 -4.24
C ILE A 123 12.92 0.10 -4.94
N LEU A 124 11.95 -0.82 -4.97
CA LEU A 124 12.13 -2.16 -5.55
C LEU A 124 12.43 -2.11 -7.06
N CYS A 125 11.81 -1.19 -7.78
CA CYS A 125 11.99 -1.07 -9.23
C CYS A 125 13.20 -0.23 -9.63
N GLY A 126 13.60 0.76 -8.80
CA GLY A 126 14.62 1.73 -9.15
C GLY A 126 15.99 1.48 -8.50
N GLN A 127 16.08 0.68 -7.45
CA GLN A 127 17.35 0.37 -6.79
C GLN A 127 18.08 -0.75 -7.53
N PRO A 128 19.24 -0.47 -8.16
CA PRO A 128 20.01 -1.50 -8.85
C PRO A 128 20.49 -2.61 -7.91
N GLY A 129 20.56 -3.83 -8.43
CA GLY A 129 21.19 -4.96 -7.72
C GLY A 129 20.36 -5.61 -6.61
N LEU A 130 19.08 -5.23 -6.44
CA LEU A 130 18.20 -5.93 -5.52
C LEU A 130 17.93 -7.37 -6.01
N PRO A 131 17.89 -8.37 -5.09
CA PRO A 131 17.72 -9.77 -5.45
C PRO A 131 16.22 -10.11 -5.70
N LEU A 132 15.61 -9.45 -6.66
CA LEU A 132 14.26 -9.78 -7.11
C LEU A 132 14.28 -11.12 -7.86
N PRO A 133 13.27 -12.01 -7.69
CA PRO A 133 13.19 -13.26 -8.46
C PRO A 133 13.03 -13.00 -9.96
N VAL A 134 12.30 -11.94 -10.30
CA VAL A 134 12.12 -11.39 -11.65
C VAL A 134 11.87 -9.90 -11.56
N SER A 135 12.28 -9.14 -12.57
CA SER A 135 12.03 -7.69 -12.60
C SER A 135 10.53 -7.40 -12.65
N VAL A 136 10.11 -6.32 -11.98
CA VAL A 136 8.72 -5.85 -12.08
C VAL A 136 8.43 -5.43 -13.52
N ARG A 137 7.40 -6.03 -14.14
CA ARG A 137 6.97 -5.76 -15.51
C ARG A 137 6.14 -4.48 -15.59
N LYS A 138 5.12 -4.38 -14.75
CA LYS A 138 4.18 -3.25 -14.67
C LYS A 138 4.09 -2.73 -13.24
N LEU A 139 4.18 -1.42 -13.10
CA LEU A 139 4.13 -0.71 -11.82
C LEU A 139 2.95 0.26 -11.82
N VAL A 140 2.06 0.14 -10.84
CA VAL A 140 1.00 1.12 -10.56
C VAL A 140 1.39 1.91 -9.32
N LEU A 141 1.56 3.22 -9.48
CA LEU A 141 1.76 4.18 -8.40
C LEU A 141 0.43 4.89 -8.14
N ASN A 142 -0.20 4.59 -7.02
CA ASN A 142 -1.48 5.15 -6.65
C ASN A 142 -1.28 6.33 -5.70
N ASP A 143 -1.40 7.52 -6.27
CA ASP A 143 -1.38 8.83 -5.65
C ASP A 143 -0.10 9.12 -4.84
N VAL A 144 1.04 8.75 -5.39
CA VAL A 144 2.35 9.02 -4.80
C VAL A 144 3.41 9.14 -5.88
N GLY A 145 4.43 9.94 -5.58
CA GLY A 145 5.59 10.12 -6.42
C GLY A 145 6.86 10.37 -5.60
N PRO A 146 7.99 10.65 -6.26
CA PRO A 146 9.27 10.90 -5.61
C PRO A 146 9.29 12.16 -4.72
N ALA A 147 8.45 13.14 -5.01
CA ALA A 147 8.28 14.34 -4.17
C ALA A 147 6.88 14.33 -3.54
N ILE A 148 6.85 14.55 -2.24
CA ILE A 148 5.63 14.55 -1.41
C ILE A 148 5.51 15.94 -0.79
N GLU A 149 4.29 16.51 -0.83
CA GLU A 149 4.01 17.80 -0.24
C GLU A 149 4.09 17.73 1.30
N TRP A 150 4.91 18.59 1.90
CA TRP A 150 5.15 18.61 3.35
C TRP A 150 3.86 18.80 4.16
N GLN A 151 2.97 19.67 3.70
CA GLN A 151 1.70 19.95 4.37
C GLN A 151 0.82 18.70 4.50
N ALA A 152 0.85 17.80 3.51
CA ALA A 152 0.14 16.53 3.59
C ALA A 152 0.75 15.62 4.67
N LEU A 153 2.08 15.60 4.81
CA LEU A 153 2.75 14.85 5.88
C LEU A 153 2.40 15.42 7.26
N GLU A 154 2.35 16.75 7.43
CA GLU A 154 1.89 17.39 8.67
C GLU A 154 0.47 16.98 9.01
N ARG A 155 -0.45 17.02 8.03
CA ARG A 155 -1.85 16.58 8.21
C ARG A 155 -1.92 15.10 8.63
N ILE A 156 -1.18 14.22 7.98
CA ILE A 156 -1.13 12.79 8.33
C ILE A 156 -0.58 12.60 9.74
N GLY A 157 0.50 13.31 10.09
CA GLY A 157 1.12 13.27 11.41
C GLY A 157 0.18 13.73 12.53
N ALA A 158 -0.79 14.58 12.24
CA ALA A 158 -1.75 15.07 13.21
C ALA A 158 -2.69 13.96 13.73
N TYR A 159 -3.00 12.94 12.95
CA TYR A 159 -3.88 11.83 13.37
C TYR A 159 -3.18 10.49 13.53
N LEU A 160 -2.00 10.31 12.92
CA LEU A 160 -1.25 9.05 12.99
C LEU A 160 -0.87 8.72 14.44
N GLY A 161 -1.14 7.46 14.83
CA GLY A 161 -0.85 6.98 16.19
C GLY A 161 -1.87 7.43 17.25
N GLN A 162 -2.93 8.15 16.88
CA GLN A 162 -4.03 8.36 17.77
C GLN A 162 -4.79 7.05 17.94
N SER A 163 -4.76 6.50 19.15
CA SER A 163 -5.50 5.29 19.51
C SER A 163 -6.83 5.67 20.15
N GLY A 164 -7.92 5.50 19.40
CA GLY A 164 -9.27 5.56 19.93
C GLY A 164 -9.77 4.18 20.33
N LEU A 165 -10.63 4.11 21.34
CA LEU A 165 -11.50 2.97 21.56
C LEU A 165 -12.87 3.31 20.97
N PHE A 166 -13.47 2.35 20.27
CA PHE A 166 -14.76 2.53 19.60
C PHE A 166 -15.75 1.50 20.14
N SER A 167 -16.99 1.89 20.27
CA SER A 167 -18.06 0.99 20.76
C SER A 167 -18.54 0.03 19.67
N SER A 168 -18.25 0.33 18.41
CA SER A 168 -18.62 -0.51 17.27
C SER A 168 -17.68 -0.30 16.09
N VAL A 169 -17.76 -1.20 15.10
CA VAL A 169 -17.09 -1.03 13.79
C VAL A 169 -17.63 0.20 13.07
N GLN A 170 -18.92 0.52 13.22
CA GLN A 170 -19.53 1.70 12.60
C GLN A 170 -18.96 3.00 13.19
N ASP A 171 -18.83 3.10 14.53
CA ASP A 171 -18.24 4.30 15.16
C ASP A 171 -16.79 4.49 14.70
N ALA A 172 -16.05 3.41 14.55
CA ALA A 172 -14.69 3.48 14.01
C ALA A 172 -14.68 3.92 12.55
N ALA A 173 -15.63 3.43 11.73
CA ALA A 173 -15.76 3.82 10.33
C ALA A 173 -16.08 5.32 10.19
N ASP A 174 -16.97 5.85 11.04
CA ASP A 174 -17.36 7.26 11.06
C ASP A 174 -16.16 8.14 11.48
N ALA A 175 -15.40 7.72 12.50
CA ALA A 175 -14.19 8.42 12.93
C ALA A 175 -13.10 8.40 11.85
N MET A 176 -12.91 7.28 11.16
CA MET A 176 -11.95 7.19 10.04
C MET A 176 -12.40 8.05 8.85
N TRP A 177 -13.70 8.15 8.59
CA TRP A 177 -14.21 9.01 7.52
C TRP A 177 -13.85 10.48 7.74
N ALA A 178 -13.92 10.96 8.99
CA ALA A 178 -13.60 12.35 9.33
C ALA A 178 -12.18 12.78 8.89
N VAL A 179 -11.23 11.83 8.86
CA VAL A 179 -9.83 12.08 8.42
C VAL A 179 -9.53 11.57 7.02
N SER A 180 -10.47 10.87 6.38
CA SER A 180 -10.32 10.22 5.08
C SER A 180 -11.31 10.73 4.02
N ALA A 181 -12.02 11.83 4.26
CA ALA A 181 -12.98 12.40 3.31
C ALA A 181 -12.34 12.69 1.94
N GLY A 182 -11.03 12.92 1.90
CA GLY A 182 -10.26 13.08 0.67
C GLY A 182 -10.17 11.82 -0.21
N PHE A 183 -10.56 10.63 0.26
CA PHE A 183 -10.57 9.41 -0.57
C PHE A 183 -11.61 9.43 -1.69
N GLY A 184 -12.48 10.43 -1.69
CA GLY A 184 -13.56 10.60 -2.67
C GLY A 184 -14.85 9.91 -2.25
N PRO A 185 -15.89 9.96 -3.10
CA PRO A 185 -17.21 9.47 -2.76
C PRO A 185 -17.21 7.93 -2.64
N HIS A 186 -17.87 7.45 -1.58
CA HIS A 186 -18.16 6.03 -1.32
C HIS A 186 -19.60 5.87 -0.89
N THR A 187 -20.22 4.73 -1.22
CA THR A 187 -21.48 4.38 -0.55
C THR A 187 -21.18 3.98 0.90
N PRO A 188 -22.16 4.06 1.83
CA PRO A 188 -21.99 3.62 3.22
C PRO A 188 -21.48 2.17 3.31
N GLU A 189 -21.95 1.29 2.43
CA GLU A 189 -21.54 -0.13 2.37
C GLU A 189 -20.08 -0.28 1.94
N GLN A 190 -19.64 0.49 0.93
CA GLN A 190 -18.25 0.49 0.46
C GLN A 190 -17.32 0.98 1.57
N TRP A 191 -17.70 2.07 2.25
CA TRP A 191 -16.89 2.62 3.33
C TRP A 191 -16.80 1.68 4.53
N LEU A 192 -17.92 1.07 4.92
CA LEU A 192 -17.94 0.09 6.00
C LEU A 192 -17.08 -1.13 5.65
N ALA A 193 -17.14 -1.64 4.43
CA ALA A 193 -16.31 -2.75 3.98
C ALA A 193 -14.81 -2.44 4.02
N LEU A 194 -14.41 -1.21 3.63
CA LEU A 194 -13.02 -0.73 3.73
C LEU A 194 -12.57 -0.51 5.19
N SER A 195 -13.53 -0.19 6.09
CA SER A 195 -13.24 0.15 7.49
C SER A 195 -13.20 -1.07 8.40
N GLN A 196 -14.00 -2.08 8.11
CA GLN A 196 -14.12 -3.27 8.95
C GLN A 196 -12.79 -3.99 9.21
N PRO A 197 -11.91 -4.23 8.23
CA PRO A 197 -10.61 -4.83 8.49
C PRO A 197 -9.65 -3.93 9.26
N MET A 198 -9.90 -2.62 9.29
CA MET A 198 -9.06 -1.62 9.94
C MET A 198 -9.19 -1.59 11.46
N VAL A 199 -10.10 -2.37 12.01
CA VAL A 199 -10.33 -2.45 13.45
C VAL A 199 -10.30 -3.89 13.92
N ARG A 200 -9.92 -4.08 15.17
CA ARG A 200 -9.96 -5.38 15.85
C ARG A 200 -10.57 -5.24 17.24
N PRO A 201 -11.21 -6.28 17.77
CA PRO A 201 -11.73 -6.25 19.13
C PRO A 201 -10.59 -6.16 20.15
N VAL A 202 -10.84 -5.48 21.26
CA VAL A 202 -9.96 -5.47 22.42
C VAL A 202 -10.25 -6.71 23.25
N LEU A 203 -9.26 -7.60 23.39
CA LEU A 203 -9.41 -8.84 24.13
C LEU A 203 -9.51 -8.55 25.65
N GLY A 204 -10.47 -9.20 26.31
CA GLY A 204 -10.63 -9.12 27.75
C GLY A 204 -11.53 -7.99 28.24
N ASP A 205 -12.13 -7.22 27.33
CA ASP A 205 -13.12 -6.21 27.70
C ASP A 205 -14.52 -6.83 27.74
N ALA A 206 -15.26 -6.59 28.81
CA ALA A 206 -16.64 -7.10 28.99
C ALA A 206 -17.63 -6.39 28.02
N GLU A 207 -17.31 -5.18 27.62
CA GLU A 207 -17.98 -4.44 26.56
C GLU A 207 -17.18 -4.62 25.27
N SER A 208 -17.83 -4.99 24.17
CA SER A 208 -17.19 -5.22 22.85
C SER A 208 -16.58 -3.93 22.33
N THR A 209 -15.40 -3.54 22.83
CA THR A 209 -14.65 -2.38 22.38
C THR A 209 -13.74 -2.75 21.21
N TRP A 210 -13.56 -1.81 20.29
CA TRP A 210 -12.77 -1.95 19.09
C TRP A 210 -11.64 -0.93 19.10
N ARG A 211 -10.50 -1.28 18.47
CA ARG A 211 -9.37 -0.37 18.28
C ARG A 211 -8.84 -0.48 16.86
N LEU A 212 -8.12 0.53 16.42
CA LEU A 212 -7.44 0.49 15.11
C LEU A 212 -6.45 -0.67 15.04
N HIS A 213 -6.39 -1.31 13.89
CA HIS A 213 -5.61 -2.53 13.63
C HIS A 213 -4.23 -2.18 13.06
N TYR A 214 -3.56 -1.21 13.67
CA TYR A 214 -2.16 -0.89 13.40
C TYR A 214 -1.43 -0.48 14.69
N ASP A 215 -0.10 -0.54 14.68
CA ASP A 215 0.74 -0.12 15.81
C ASP A 215 0.77 1.41 15.91
N PRO A 216 0.27 2.02 17.01
CA PRO A 216 0.37 3.47 17.21
C PRO A 216 1.81 4.01 17.18
N ALA A 217 2.80 3.17 17.47
CA ALA A 217 4.22 3.52 17.44
C ALA A 217 4.76 3.87 16.04
N LEU A 218 4.00 3.58 14.97
CA LEU A 218 4.25 4.09 13.62
C LEU A 218 4.40 5.62 13.56
N ALA A 219 3.75 6.32 14.50
CA ALA A 219 3.84 7.77 14.59
C ALA A 219 5.23 8.27 15.06
N LEU A 220 6.04 7.43 15.72
CA LEU A 220 7.30 7.89 16.32
C LEU A 220 8.32 8.35 15.27
N PRO A 221 8.71 7.51 14.27
CA PRO A 221 9.61 7.97 13.22
C PRO A 221 8.99 9.08 12.36
N PHE A 222 7.67 9.05 12.16
CA PHE A 222 6.97 10.05 11.39
C PHE A 222 7.01 11.44 12.05
N LYS A 223 6.87 11.51 13.38
CA LYS A 223 6.99 12.76 14.16
C LYS A 223 8.39 13.34 14.20
N GLN A 224 9.41 12.52 13.90
CA GLN A 224 10.80 12.96 13.80
C GLN A 224 11.17 13.45 12.40
N ALA A 225 10.31 13.23 11.41
CA ALA A 225 10.53 13.71 10.06
C ALA A 225 10.57 15.26 10.05
N THR A 226 11.48 15.82 9.27
CA THR A 226 11.59 17.24 9.05
C THR A 226 11.39 17.56 7.56
N GLN A 227 10.98 18.77 7.27
CA GLN A 227 10.82 19.22 5.89
C GLN A 227 12.12 19.09 5.09
N GLU A 228 13.26 19.42 5.73
CA GLU A 228 14.57 19.29 5.09
C GLU A 228 14.93 17.84 4.77
N ALA A 229 14.73 16.91 5.72
CA ALA A 229 14.95 15.49 5.48
C ALA A 229 14.01 14.93 4.39
N THR A 230 12.77 15.41 4.34
CA THR A 230 11.80 15.04 3.30
C THR A 230 12.27 15.52 1.92
N GLN A 231 12.80 16.75 1.82
CA GLN A 231 13.35 17.28 0.57
C GLN A 231 14.59 16.50 0.11
N GLN A 232 15.49 16.15 1.04
CA GLN A 232 16.65 15.30 0.74
C GLN A 232 16.22 13.90 0.27
N GLY A 233 15.23 13.32 0.93
CA GLY A 233 14.61 12.03 0.54
C GLY A 233 14.00 12.10 -0.86
N ALA A 234 13.37 13.21 -1.23
CA ALA A 234 12.82 13.42 -2.56
C ALA A 234 13.89 13.36 -3.66
N VAL A 235 15.08 13.92 -3.42
CA VAL A 235 16.20 13.85 -4.37
C VAL A 235 16.60 12.39 -4.63
N MET A 236 16.72 11.58 -3.57
CA MET A 236 17.04 10.15 -3.69
C MET A 236 15.92 9.38 -4.40
N LEU A 237 14.67 9.64 -4.06
CA LEU A 237 13.52 8.99 -4.69
C LEU A 237 13.39 9.33 -6.17
N TRP A 238 13.73 10.56 -6.59
CA TRP A 238 13.80 10.92 -8.00
C TRP A 238 14.88 10.15 -8.75
N GLN A 239 16.05 9.92 -8.14
CA GLN A 239 17.12 9.10 -8.73
C GLN A 239 16.65 7.65 -8.91
N LEU A 240 15.97 7.09 -7.92
CA LEU A 240 15.39 5.75 -8.03
C LEU A 240 14.30 5.71 -9.11
N TYR A 241 13.42 6.71 -9.15
CA TYR A 241 12.35 6.79 -10.14
C TYR A 241 12.90 6.85 -11.57
N ASP A 242 13.97 7.62 -11.80
CA ASP A 242 14.61 7.73 -13.11
C ASP A 242 15.25 6.40 -13.58
N ASN A 243 15.55 5.48 -12.66
CA ASN A 243 16.07 4.14 -12.97
C ASN A 243 14.99 3.08 -13.19
N ILE A 244 13.71 3.40 -13.07
CA ILE A 244 12.62 2.43 -13.26
C ILE A 244 12.49 2.07 -14.73
N HIS A 245 12.52 0.75 -15.05
CA HIS A 245 12.30 0.21 -16.37
C HIS A 245 10.90 -0.41 -16.57
N ALA A 246 10.16 -0.62 -15.48
CA ALA A 246 8.80 -1.14 -15.53
C ALA A 246 7.86 -0.18 -16.28
N GLN A 247 6.95 -0.72 -17.09
CA GLN A 247 5.84 0.11 -17.58
C GLN A 247 5.08 0.67 -16.38
N THR A 248 4.89 1.97 -16.35
CA THR A 248 4.36 2.64 -15.15
C THR A 248 3.05 3.35 -15.43
N LEU A 249 2.04 3.06 -14.60
CA LEU A 249 0.78 3.79 -14.50
C LEU A 249 0.80 4.63 -13.22
N LEU A 250 0.59 5.93 -13.36
CA LEU A 250 0.40 6.84 -12.25
C LEU A 250 -1.08 7.18 -12.14
N LEU A 251 -1.68 6.83 -11.01
CA LEU A 251 -3.03 7.26 -10.65
C LEU A 251 -2.93 8.48 -9.74
N ARG A 252 -3.79 9.47 -9.94
CA ARG A 252 -3.83 10.65 -9.10
C ARG A 252 -5.26 11.08 -8.81
N GLY A 253 -5.57 11.38 -7.56
CA GLY A 253 -6.76 12.15 -7.22
C GLY A 253 -6.56 13.62 -7.61
N MET A 254 -7.46 14.21 -8.38
CA MET A 254 -7.30 15.62 -8.84
C MET A 254 -7.21 16.61 -7.68
N SER A 255 -7.79 16.25 -6.52
CA SER A 255 -7.74 17.04 -5.28
C SER A 255 -6.66 16.54 -4.30
N SER A 256 -5.71 15.71 -4.76
CA SER A 256 -4.61 15.23 -3.90
C SER A 256 -3.78 16.38 -3.35
N ASP A 257 -3.63 16.39 -2.04
CA ASP A 257 -2.74 17.28 -1.30
C ASP A 257 -1.34 16.68 -1.10
N LEU A 258 -1.14 15.39 -1.41
CA LEU A 258 0.12 14.69 -1.23
C LEU A 258 0.94 14.64 -2.51
N LEU A 259 0.32 14.30 -3.64
CA LEU A 259 0.95 14.29 -4.96
C LEU A 259 0.49 15.52 -5.75
N SER A 260 1.36 16.52 -5.89
CA SER A 260 1.02 17.73 -6.66
C SER A 260 0.87 17.42 -8.16
N ALA A 261 0.06 18.21 -8.86
CA ALA A 261 -0.07 18.11 -10.31
C ALA A 261 1.27 18.33 -11.03
N GLY A 262 2.12 19.23 -10.49
CA GLY A 262 3.47 19.47 -11.02
C GLY A 262 4.37 18.24 -10.93
N THR A 263 4.40 17.57 -9.78
CA THR A 263 5.15 16.32 -9.59
C THR A 263 4.61 15.22 -10.52
N ALA A 264 3.29 15.05 -10.60
CA ALA A 264 2.67 14.06 -11.48
C ALA A 264 3.05 14.32 -12.96
N GLN A 265 2.99 15.57 -13.40
CA GLN A 265 3.42 15.93 -14.76
C GLN A 265 4.90 15.64 -15.00
N ALA A 266 5.79 15.94 -14.04
CA ALA A 266 7.21 15.63 -14.15
C ALA A 266 7.44 14.12 -14.28
N MET A 267 6.66 13.27 -13.59
CA MET A 267 6.75 11.81 -13.66
C MET A 267 6.38 11.26 -15.05
N THR A 268 5.56 11.96 -15.83
CA THR A 268 5.26 11.56 -17.22
C THR A 268 6.40 11.88 -18.18
N GLN A 269 7.36 12.72 -17.78
CA GLN A 269 8.45 13.20 -18.61
C GLN A 269 9.82 12.63 -18.22
N ARG A 270 9.90 11.89 -17.10
CA ARG A 270 11.14 11.35 -16.53
C ARG A 270 11.03 9.85 -16.28
N GLY A 271 12.17 9.20 -16.16
CA GLY A 271 12.27 7.78 -15.82
C GLY A 271 11.43 6.90 -16.72
N PRO A 272 10.45 6.17 -16.17
CA PRO A 272 9.60 5.26 -16.94
C PRO A 272 8.56 5.97 -17.80
N HIS A 273 8.49 7.30 -17.83
CA HIS A 273 7.47 8.08 -18.55
C HIS A 273 6.05 7.61 -18.22
N ALA A 274 5.68 7.66 -16.94
CA ALA A 274 4.44 7.11 -16.45
C ALA A 274 3.21 7.61 -17.23
N ARG A 275 2.31 6.70 -17.55
CA ARG A 275 0.98 7.06 -18.05
C ARG A 275 0.15 7.60 -16.87
N LEU A 276 -0.31 8.85 -16.95
CA LEU A 276 -1.13 9.50 -15.93
C LEU A 276 -2.62 9.24 -16.17
N VAL A 277 -3.33 8.88 -15.10
CA VAL A 277 -4.80 8.86 -15.03
C VAL A 277 -5.22 9.62 -13.78
N GLU A 278 -6.11 10.58 -13.94
CA GLU A 278 -6.61 11.42 -12.85
C GLU A 278 -8.09 11.19 -12.58
N PHE A 279 -8.49 11.21 -11.30
CA PHE A 279 -9.87 11.01 -10.86
C PHE A 279 -10.42 12.29 -10.24
N ALA A 280 -11.51 12.81 -10.82
CA ALA A 280 -12.18 14.00 -10.32
C ALA A 280 -12.91 13.73 -9.00
N GLY A 281 -12.89 14.71 -8.07
CA GLY A 281 -13.54 14.59 -6.77
C GLY A 281 -12.83 13.64 -5.78
N VAL A 282 -11.61 13.20 -6.10
CA VAL A 282 -10.79 12.32 -5.28
C VAL A 282 -9.50 13.05 -4.88
N GLY A 283 -9.10 12.94 -3.62
CA GLY A 283 -7.83 13.41 -3.08
C GLY A 283 -6.89 12.23 -2.78
N HIS A 284 -6.13 12.34 -1.67
CA HIS A 284 -5.18 11.30 -1.30
C HIS A 284 -5.83 10.23 -0.40
N ALA A 285 -6.02 9.03 -0.92
CA ALA A 285 -5.73 8.49 -2.24
C ALA A 285 -6.96 7.78 -2.82
N PRO A 286 -7.02 7.57 -4.17
CA PRO A 286 -8.02 6.67 -4.75
C PRO A 286 -7.99 5.31 -4.04
N THR A 287 -9.16 4.80 -3.65
CA THR A 287 -9.26 3.57 -2.84
C THR A 287 -9.25 2.29 -3.67
N LEU A 288 -9.31 2.41 -4.99
CA LEU A 288 -9.39 1.30 -5.95
C LEU A 288 -10.62 0.39 -5.75
N VAL A 289 -11.73 1.00 -5.31
CA VAL A 289 -13.02 0.33 -5.07
C VAL A 289 -14.05 0.68 -6.13
N THR A 290 -13.98 1.89 -6.69
CA THR A 290 -14.93 2.31 -7.73
C THR A 290 -14.62 1.64 -9.07
N GLY A 291 -15.65 1.37 -9.86
CA GLY A 291 -15.50 0.66 -11.15
C GLY A 291 -14.50 1.33 -12.10
N GLU A 292 -14.46 2.68 -12.13
CA GLU A 292 -13.51 3.43 -12.95
C GLU A 292 -12.05 3.22 -12.50
N GLN A 293 -11.79 3.28 -11.19
CA GLN A 293 -10.46 3.08 -10.63
C GLN A 293 -9.99 1.64 -10.84
N VAL A 294 -10.86 0.66 -10.59
CA VAL A 294 -10.57 -0.76 -10.83
C VAL A 294 -10.29 -1.01 -12.31
N ALA A 295 -11.10 -0.47 -13.22
CA ALA A 295 -10.92 -0.64 -14.66
C ALA A 295 -9.59 -0.04 -15.16
N ALA A 296 -9.16 1.11 -14.61
CA ALA A 296 -7.87 1.71 -14.95
C ALA A 296 -6.69 0.78 -14.61
N VAL A 297 -6.74 0.16 -13.42
CA VAL A 297 -5.67 -0.75 -12.97
C VAL A 297 -5.73 -2.09 -13.71
N THR A 298 -6.90 -2.73 -13.78
CA THR A 298 -7.04 -4.05 -14.43
C THR A 298 -6.73 -3.96 -15.92
N GLY A 299 -7.22 -2.92 -16.62
CA GLY A 299 -6.93 -2.68 -18.03
C GLY A 299 -5.44 -2.43 -18.29
N PHE A 300 -4.72 -1.80 -17.36
CA PHE A 300 -3.28 -1.63 -17.49
C PHE A 300 -2.53 -2.94 -17.22
N LEU A 301 -2.84 -3.67 -16.15
CA LEU A 301 -2.08 -4.86 -15.77
C LEU A 301 -2.32 -6.04 -16.71
N LEU A 302 -3.53 -6.24 -17.19
CA LEU A 302 -3.94 -7.41 -17.99
C LEU A 302 -3.96 -7.16 -19.51
N GLY A 303 -3.97 -5.88 -19.95
CA GLY A 303 -3.82 -5.50 -21.35
C GLY A 303 -2.36 -5.34 -21.70
#